data_189f7f01357c92ec81e65111629fad21
#
_entry.id   189f7f01357c92ec81e65111629fad21
#
_cell.length_a   1.000
_cell.length_b   1.000
_cell.length_c   1.000
_cell.angle_alpha   90.00
_cell.angle_beta   90.00
_cell.angle_gamma   90.00
#
_symmetry.space_group_name_H-M   'P 1'
#
loop_
_entity.id
_entity.type
_entity.pdbx_description
1 polymer ?
#
loop_
_entity_poly.entity_id
_entity_poly.type
_entity_poly.pdbx_seq_one_letter_code
_entity_poly.pdbx_strand_id
1 'polypeptide(L)'
;WRVGGVWFAQVVGFILGGTIGYSKAYLIVALVFLSLSVFIFFKMPEPERIVRPYISVFSHPGRWLKDSFVDPVLDLYDRYKSEVGLLLLLIFFYRLSDMYLGPMAMPFYREMGFTEIEVALVTNFFGTAVTIIGVFAGGLLVHRFGLEINIFYGAVLTALTNLPFVYLNYLGTDLDPTNELQFLWAVIGMDNFTQGYVGTVAITFISRVVSPTFTATQYALLVLLGTVPSRILGGSSGFVVNEFGYHDFFLIACALGIPAIVLSYIVWKKKLIFSSS
;
A
#
# COMPACT_ATOMS: atom_id res chain seq x y z
N TRP A 1 -9.33 4.72 8.58
CA TRP A 1 -10.28 3.61 8.76
C TRP A 1 -9.64 2.25 8.50
N ARG A 2 -9.01 2.03 7.33
CA ARG A 2 -8.43 0.74 6.95
C ARG A 2 -7.32 0.29 7.92
N VAL A 3 -6.37 1.16 8.24
CA VAL A 3 -5.25 0.84 9.16
C VAL A 3 -5.77 0.58 10.58
N GLY A 4 -6.66 1.44 11.09
CA GLY A 4 -7.26 1.26 12.40
C GLY A 4 -8.10 -0.02 12.52
N GLY A 5 -8.87 -0.36 11.47
CA GLY A 5 -9.67 -1.60 11.42
C GLY A 5 -8.81 -2.85 11.41
N VAL A 6 -7.73 -2.88 10.61
CA VAL A 6 -6.79 -4.00 10.57
C VAL A 6 -6.06 -4.14 11.90
N TRP A 7 -5.58 -3.03 12.48
CA TRP A 7 -4.91 -3.03 13.78
C TRP A 7 -5.84 -3.53 14.90
N PHE A 8 -7.08 -3.03 14.95
CA PHE A 8 -8.07 -3.49 15.91
C PHE A 8 -8.33 -5.00 15.77
N ALA A 9 -8.53 -5.48 14.56
CA ALA A 9 -8.77 -6.90 14.30
C ALA A 9 -7.56 -7.78 14.68
N GLN A 10 -6.34 -7.33 14.40
CA GLN A 10 -5.11 -8.05 14.76
C GLN A 10 -4.87 -8.06 16.27
N VAL A 11 -4.92 -6.90 16.94
CA VAL A 11 -4.65 -6.79 18.38
C VAL A 11 -5.73 -7.49 19.19
N VAL A 12 -7.00 -7.22 18.88
CA VAL A 12 -8.13 -7.87 19.57
C VAL A 12 -8.16 -9.35 19.27
N GLY A 13 -7.93 -9.76 18.00
CA GLY A 13 -7.87 -11.16 17.61
C GLY A 13 -6.74 -11.92 18.32
N PHE A 14 -5.56 -11.30 18.49
CA PHE A 14 -4.41 -11.93 19.14
C PHE A 14 -4.60 -12.05 20.67
N ILE A 15 -5.03 -10.95 21.33
CA ILE A 15 -5.26 -10.93 22.80
C ILE A 15 -6.43 -11.87 23.16
N LEU A 16 -7.55 -11.76 22.48
CA LEU A 16 -8.70 -12.62 22.73
C LEU A 16 -8.46 -14.05 22.29
N GLY A 17 -7.73 -14.29 21.20
CA GLY A 17 -7.37 -15.63 20.73
C GLY A 17 -6.59 -16.42 21.78
N GLY A 18 -5.64 -15.76 22.46
CA GLY A 18 -4.84 -16.35 23.54
C GLY A 18 -5.64 -16.61 24.83
N THR A 19 -6.71 -15.85 25.10
CA THR A 19 -7.49 -15.93 26.36
C THR A 19 -8.74 -16.76 26.26
N ILE A 20 -9.52 -16.62 25.19
CA ILE A 20 -10.85 -17.25 25.02
C ILE A 20 -10.94 -18.21 23.83
N GLY A 21 -9.83 -18.37 23.10
CA GLY A 21 -9.74 -19.20 21.90
C GLY A 21 -10.10 -18.44 20.62
N TYR A 22 -9.41 -18.79 19.53
CA TYR A 22 -9.50 -18.08 18.24
C TYR A 22 -10.92 -18.05 17.66
N SER A 23 -11.71 -19.12 17.79
CA SER A 23 -13.09 -19.16 17.29
C SER A 23 -13.99 -18.10 17.91
N LYS A 24 -13.88 -17.90 19.23
CA LYS A 24 -14.64 -16.87 19.95
C LYS A 24 -14.10 -15.47 19.65
N ALA A 25 -12.80 -15.31 19.53
CA ALA A 25 -12.17 -14.06 19.15
C ALA A 25 -12.64 -13.57 17.77
N TYR A 26 -12.64 -14.44 16.76
CA TYR A 26 -13.16 -14.11 15.42
C TYR A 26 -14.65 -13.80 15.43
N LEU A 27 -15.46 -14.49 16.25
CA LEU A 27 -16.90 -14.18 16.41
C LEU A 27 -17.10 -12.76 16.96
N ILE A 28 -16.33 -12.36 17.97
CA ILE A 28 -16.42 -11.01 18.54
C ILE A 28 -16.04 -9.95 17.50
N VAL A 29 -14.94 -10.16 16.76
CA VAL A 29 -14.52 -9.24 15.68
C VAL A 29 -15.62 -9.16 14.62
N ALA A 30 -16.19 -10.28 14.20
CA ALA A 30 -17.29 -10.29 13.22
C ALA A 30 -18.53 -9.53 13.71
N LEU A 31 -18.91 -9.69 14.98
CA LEU A 31 -20.04 -8.96 15.58
C LEU A 31 -19.78 -7.44 15.65
N VAL A 32 -18.55 -7.01 15.94
CA VAL A 32 -18.16 -5.60 15.91
C VAL A 32 -18.29 -5.04 14.50
N PHE A 33 -17.76 -5.74 13.49
CA PHE A 33 -17.90 -5.30 12.09
C PHE A 33 -19.36 -5.28 11.63
N LEU A 34 -20.15 -6.25 12.01
CA LEU A 34 -21.59 -6.30 11.71
C LEU A 34 -22.31 -5.09 12.35
N SER A 35 -22.06 -4.81 13.62
CA SER A 35 -22.67 -3.67 14.32
C SER A 35 -22.28 -2.33 13.69
N LEU A 36 -21.02 -2.15 13.30
CA LEU A 36 -20.55 -0.97 12.57
C LEU A 36 -21.21 -0.85 11.20
N SER A 37 -21.37 -1.97 10.48
CA SER A 37 -22.04 -1.98 9.16
C SER A 37 -23.50 -1.58 9.29
N VAL A 38 -24.20 -2.10 10.29
CA VAL A 38 -25.59 -1.73 10.61
C VAL A 38 -25.69 -0.26 10.98
N PHE A 39 -24.78 0.22 11.82
CA PHE A 39 -24.74 1.65 12.20
C PHE A 39 -24.53 2.56 10.98
N ILE A 40 -23.59 2.21 10.10
CA ILE A 40 -23.32 2.97 8.86
C ILE A 40 -24.57 2.99 7.99
N PHE A 41 -25.21 1.84 7.79
CA PHE A 41 -26.40 1.70 6.96
C PHE A 41 -27.57 2.61 7.43
N PHE A 42 -27.78 2.75 8.75
CA PHE A 42 -28.91 3.52 9.28
C PHE A 42 -28.60 5.00 9.58
N LYS A 43 -27.33 5.34 9.81
CA LYS A 43 -26.94 6.66 10.32
C LYS A 43 -26.14 7.51 9.37
N MET A 44 -25.47 6.92 8.37
CA MET A 44 -24.71 7.73 7.41
C MET A 44 -25.61 8.22 6.28
N PRO A 45 -25.62 9.55 6.03
CA PRO A 45 -26.31 10.09 4.85
C PRO A 45 -25.63 9.57 3.58
N GLU A 46 -26.43 9.13 2.61
CA GLU A 46 -25.89 8.80 1.30
C GLU A 46 -25.39 10.07 0.61
N PRO A 47 -24.18 10.05 0.02
CA PRO A 47 -23.72 11.16 -0.81
C PRO A 47 -24.64 11.34 -2.01
N GLU A 48 -24.81 12.59 -2.49
CA GLU A 48 -25.58 12.88 -3.68
C GLU A 48 -25.08 12.03 -4.85
N ARG A 49 -25.94 11.18 -5.37
CA ARG A 49 -25.63 10.30 -6.50
C ARG A 49 -25.83 11.07 -7.80
N ILE A 50 -24.83 11.08 -8.65
CA ILE A 50 -25.02 11.43 -10.06
C ILE A 50 -25.89 10.32 -10.66
N VAL A 51 -27.18 10.62 -10.86
CA VAL A 51 -28.16 9.65 -11.38
C VAL A 51 -27.79 9.33 -12.83
N ARG A 52 -27.28 8.12 -13.03
CA ARG A 52 -27.11 7.56 -14.38
C ARG A 52 -28.27 6.64 -14.70
N PRO A 53 -28.73 6.58 -15.94
CA PRO A 53 -29.73 5.59 -16.34
C PRO A 53 -29.17 4.19 -16.07
N TYR A 54 -29.93 3.40 -15.30
CA TYR A 54 -29.55 2.02 -15.00
C TYR A 54 -29.60 1.19 -16.28
N ILE A 55 -28.43 0.68 -16.70
CA ILE A 55 -28.34 -0.24 -17.84
C ILE A 55 -28.23 -1.65 -17.27
N SER A 56 -29.24 -2.47 -17.53
CA SER A 56 -29.23 -3.84 -17.09
C SER A 56 -28.19 -4.65 -17.88
N VAL A 57 -27.35 -5.41 -17.14
CA VAL A 57 -26.37 -6.33 -17.71
C VAL A 57 -27.01 -7.33 -18.67
N PHE A 58 -28.22 -7.82 -18.33
CA PHE A 58 -28.92 -8.84 -19.11
C PHE A 58 -29.58 -8.31 -20.38
N SER A 59 -30.04 -7.04 -20.40
CA SER A 59 -30.71 -6.49 -21.54
C SER A 59 -29.74 -5.89 -22.59
N HIS A 60 -28.63 -5.30 -22.14
CA HIS A 60 -27.65 -4.64 -23.02
C HIS A 60 -26.23 -4.86 -22.53
N PRO A 61 -25.67 -6.09 -22.61
CA PRO A 61 -24.37 -6.42 -22.04
C PRO A 61 -23.24 -5.58 -22.64
N GLY A 62 -23.29 -5.27 -23.94
CA GLY A 62 -22.28 -4.45 -24.61
C GLY A 62 -22.28 -2.99 -24.13
N ARG A 63 -23.47 -2.39 -23.90
CA ARG A 63 -23.56 -1.04 -23.32
C ARG A 63 -23.12 -1.03 -21.87
N TRP A 64 -23.50 -2.03 -21.10
CA TRP A 64 -23.07 -2.15 -19.71
C TRP A 64 -21.54 -2.25 -19.59
N LEU A 65 -20.89 -3.07 -20.43
CA LEU A 65 -19.43 -3.17 -20.49
C LEU A 65 -18.80 -1.82 -20.87
N LYS A 66 -19.37 -1.13 -21.86
CA LYS A 66 -18.88 0.18 -22.25
C LYS A 66 -18.94 1.17 -21.10
N ASP A 67 -20.09 1.36 -20.49
CA ASP A 67 -20.30 2.34 -19.41
C ASP A 67 -19.52 1.98 -18.14
N SER A 68 -19.30 0.68 -17.87
CA SER A 68 -18.64 0.23 -16.66
C SER A 68 -17.11 0.21 -16.77
N PHE A 69 -16.53 0.01 -17.95
CA PHE A 69 -15.09 -0.15 -18.12
C PHE A 69 -14.49 0.81 -19.16
N VAL A 70 -15.15 0.99 -20.31
CA VAL A 70 -14.58 1.78 -21.40
C VAL A 70 -14.72 3.28 -21.12
N ASP A 71 -15.89 3.74 -20.76
CA ASP A 71 -16.16 5.16 -20.53
C ASP A 71 -15.34 5.74 -19.35
N PRO A 72 -15.14 5.02 -18.21
CA PRO A 72 -14.21 5.47 -17.17
C PRO A 72 -12.75 5.64 -17.64
N VAL A 73 -12.28 4.75 -18.53
CA VAL A 73 -10.93 4.84 -19.09
C VAL A 73 -10.82 5.99 -20.08
N LEU A 74 -11.84 6.17 -20.95
CA LEU A 74 -11.88 7.28 -21.89
C LEU A 74 -11.96 8.63 -21.16
N ASP A 75 -12.77 8.76 -20.11
CA ASP A 75 -12.84 9.97 -19.28
C ASP A 75 -11.47 10.32 -18.67
N LEU A 76 -10.73 9.31 -18.20
CA LEU A 76 -9.38 9.50 -17.70
C LEU A 76 -8.43 10.00 -18.80
N TYR A 77 -8.53 9.39 -20.00
CA TYR A 77 -7.74 9.79 -21.17
C TYR A 77 -8.08 11.21 -21.61
N ASP A 78 -9.36 11.57 -21.69
CA ASP A 78 -9.79 12.90 -22.13
C ASP A 78 -9.34 14.02 -21.19
N ARG A 79 -9.28 13.73 -19.88
CA ARG A 79 -8.80 14.70 -18.89
C ARG A 79 -7.28 14.89 -18.90
N TYR A 80 -6.52 13.81 -19.03
CA TYR A 80 -5.06 13.86 -18.95
C TYR A 80 -4.34 13.72 -20.28
N LYS A 81 -5.05 13.34 -21.36
CA LYS A 81 -4.56 13.22 -22.75
C LYS A 81 -3.19 12.52 -22.82
N SER A 82 -2.17 13.20 -23.31
CA SER A 82 -0.82 12.65 -23.45
C SER A 82 -0.15 12.28 -22.13
N GLU A 83 -0.61 12.84 -20.99
CA GLU A 83 -0.01 12.61 -19.68
C GLU A 83 -0.62 11.39 -18.93
N VAL A 84 -1.70 10.82 -19.45
CA VAL A 84 -2.36 9.65 -18.84
C VAL A 84 -1.38 8.48 -18.67
N GLY A 85 -0.54 8.23 -19.69
CA GLY A 85 0.48 7.16 -19.63
C GLY A 85 1.48 7.37 -18.50
N LEU A 86 1.93 8.61 -18.27
CA LEU A 86 2.83 8.95 -17.18
C LEU A 86 2.19 8.67 -15.80
N LEU A 87 0.92 9.05 -15.62
CA LEU A 87 0.20 8.80 -14.37
C LEU A 87 -0.02 7.32 -14.12
N LEU A 88 -0.40 6.56 -15.14
CA LEU A 88 -0.60 5.10 -15.03
C LEU A 88 0.71 4.37 -14.71
N LEU A 89 1.81 4.74 -15.38
CA LEU A 89 3.14 4.19 -15.09
C LEU A 89 3.59 4.55 -13.67
N LEU A 90 3.33 5.77 -13.21
CA LEU A 90 3.64 6.14 -11.83
C LEU A 90 2.85 5.29 -10.83
N ILE A 91 1.55 5.10 -11.03
CA ILE A 91 0.73 4.24 -10.16
C ILE A 91 1.23 2.80 -10.16
N PHE A 92 1.63 2.27 -11.32
CA PHE A 92 2.19 0.94 -11.46
C PHE A 92 3.48 0.76 -10.65
N PHE A 93 4.45 1.67 -10.80
CA PHE A 93 5.75 1.55 -10.18
C PHE A 93 5.80 2.01 -8.72
N TYR A 94 4.84 2.83 -8.27
CA TYR A 94 4.90 3.56 -7.00
C TYR A 94 5.02 2.65 -5.77
N ARG A 95 4.40 1.47 -5.81
CA ARG A 95 4.47 0.47 -4.73
C ARG A 95 5.15 -0.83 -5.11
N LEU A 96 5.72 -0.88 -6.31
CA LEU A 96 6.29 -2.11 -6.84
C LEU A 96 7.44 -2.63 -5.97
N SER A 97 8.37 -1.75 -5.60
CA SER A 97 9.54 -2.04 -4.76
C SER A 97 9.14 -2.68 -3.41
N ASP A 98 8.23 -2.05 -2.69
CA ASP A 98 7.71 -2.48 -1.40
C ASP A 98 6.94 -3.83 -1.50
N MET A 99 6.05 -3.94 -2.48
CA MET A 99 5.29 -5.18 -2.68
C MET A 99 6.13 -6.35 -3.19
N TYR A 100 7.26 -6.09 -3.83
CA TYR A 100 8.20 -7.12 -4.28
C TYR A 100 8.99 -7.70 -3.10
N LEU A 101 9.38 -6.86 -2.14
CA LEU A 101 10.09 -7.26 -0.93
C LEU A 101 9.21 -8.10 0.01
N GLY A 102 7.94 -7.74 0.16
CA GLY A 102 7.04 -8.26 1.19
C GLY A 102 7.03 -9.78 1.36
N PRO A 103 6.91 -10.62 0.31
CA PRO A 103 6.89 -12.08 0.44
C PRO A 103 8.15 -12.68 1.06
N MET A 104 9.31 -12.03 0.89
CA MET A 104 10.60 -12.54 1.37
C MET A 104 11.01 -12.00 2.74
N ALA A 105 10.28 -11.06 3.32
CA ALA A 105 10.62 -10.49 4.61
C ALA A 105 10.60 -11.53 5.74
N MET A 106 9.54 -12.33 5.86
CA MET A 106 9.44 -13.36 6.91
C MET A 106 10.44 -14.50 6.75
N PRO A 107 10.66 -15.10 5.55
CA PRO A 107 11.76 -16.05 5.33
C PRO A 107 13.12 -15.47 5.70
N PHE A 108 13.40 -14.22 5.33
CA PHE A 108 14.64 -13.53 5.67
C PHE A 108 14.86 -13.41 7.17
N TYR A 109 13.86 -12.98 7.95
CA TYR A 109 14.01 -12.88 9.42
C TYR A 109 14.30 -14.23 10.06
N ARG A 110 13.70 -15.32 9.55
CA ARG A 110 14.01 -16.68 10.04
C ARG A 110 15.41 -17.12 9.70
N GLU A 111 15.93 -16.80 8.51
CA GLU A 111 17.29 -17.12 8.10
C GLU A 111 18.32 -16.34 8.93
N MET A 112 17.99 -15.12 9.33
CA MET A 112 18.79 -14.32 10.26
C MET A 112 18.77 -14.85 11.72
N GLY A 113 17.99 -15.91 12.01
CA GLY A 113 17.96 -16.54 13.34
C GLY A 113 16.98 -15.91 14.33
N PHE A 114 16.18 -14.92 13.94
CA PHE A 114 15.17 -14.31 14.81
C PHE A 114 14.05 -15.31 15.15
N THR A 115 13.64 -15.35 16.41
CA THR A 115 12.53 -16.17 16.87
C THR A 115 11.19 -15.62 16.37
N GLU A 116 10.18 -16.50 16.22
CA GLU A 116 8.84 -16.09 15.79
C GLU A 116 8.20 -15.05 16.73
N ILE A 117 8.54 -15.12 18.03
CA ILE A 117 8.01 -14.18 19.03
C ILE A 117 8.65 -12.81 18.86
N GLU A 118 9.96 -12.71 18.66
CA GLU A 118 10.66 -11.45 18.40
C GLU A 118 10.13 -10.79 17.12
N VAL A 119 10.07 -11.54 16.04
CA VAL A 119 9.52 -11.03 14.77
C VAL A 119 8.08 -10.56 14.94
N ALA A 120 7.23 -11.34 15.62
CA ALA A 120 5.83 -10.96 15.84
C ALA A 120 5.69 -9.68 16.67
N LEU A 121 6.49 -9.51 17.72
CA LEU A 121 6.50 -8.29 18.55
C LEU A 121 6.92 -7.07 17.74
N VAL A 122 7.99 -7.21 16.96
CA VAL A 122 8.53 -6.09 16.17
C VAL A 122 7.63 -5.76 14.99
N THR A 123 7.13 -6.75 14.23
CA THR A 123 6.33 -6.49 13.03
C THR A 123 4.89 -6.15 13.36
N ASN A 124 4.22 -6.94 14.20
CA ASN A 124 2.77 -6.78 14.41
C ASN A 124 2.44 -5.69 15.43
N PHE A 125 3.20 -5.57 16.51
CA PHE A 125 2.90 -4.59 17.55
C PHE A 125 3.58 -3.25 17.27
N PHE A 126 4.89 -3.22 17.26
CA PHE A 126 5.66 -2.00 17.03
C PHE A 126 5.48 -1.48 15.59
N GLY A 127 5.65 -2.34 14.58
CA GLY A 127 5.52 -1.97 13.18
C GLY A 127 4.17 -1.35 12.87
N THR A 128 3.07 -1.92 13.41
CA THR A 128 1.73 -1.34 13.21
C THR A 128 1.59 0.04 13.86
N ALA A 129 2.13 0.23 15.08
CA ALA A 129 2.11 1.54 15.74
C ALA A 129 2.88 2.58 14.90
N VAL A 130 4.04 2.22 14.39
CA VAL A 130 4.86 3.10 13.53
C VAL A 130 4.17 3.36 12.18
N THR A 131 3.47 2.37 11.60
CA THR A 131 2.65 2.57 10.39
C THR A 131 1.58 3.65 10.62
N ILE A 132 0.91 3.63 11.79
CA ILE A 132 -0.09 4.65 12.13
C ILE A 132 0.56 6.04 12.20
N ILE A 133 1.74 6.16 12.81
CA ILE A 133 2.51 7.42 12.82
C ILE A 133 2.81 7.87 11.40
N GLY A 134 3.26 6.95 10.53
CA GLY A 134 3.50 7.21 9.11
C GLY A 134 2.25 7.73 8.37
N VAL A 135 1.07 7.14 8.64
CA VAL A 135 -0.21 7.59 8.06
C VAL A 135 -0.52 9.03 8.45
N PHE A 136 -0.38 9.38 9.74
CA PHE A 136 -0.61 10.75 10.20
C PHE A 136 0.42 11.73 9.62
N ALA A 137 1.70 11.34 9.62
CA ALA A 137 2.77 12.14 9.01
C ALA A 137 2.51 12.39 7.52
N GLY A 138 2.09 11.35 6.77
CA GLY A 138 1.72 11.47 5.36
C GLY A 138 0.58 12.46 5.13
N GLY A 139 -0.49 12.37 5.91
CA GLY A 139 -1.61 13.31 5.83
C GLY A 139 -1.19 14.75 6.14
N LEU A 140 -0.43 14.96 7.20
CA LEU A 140 0.06 16.29 7.61
C LEU A 140 1.01 16.90 6.57
N LEU A 141 1.95 16.10 6.05
CA LEU A 141 2.94 16.56 5.08
C LEU A 141 2.30 16.87 3.72
N VAL A 142 1.31 16.06 3.28
CA VAL A 142 0.52 16.37 2.07
C VAL A 142 -0.26 17.66 2.25
N HIS A 143 -0.87 17.88 3.42
CA HIS A 143 -1.59 19.12 3.69
C HIS A 143 -0.66 20.34 3.69
N ARG A 144 0.54 20.22 4.26
CA ARG A 144 1.47 21.34 4.43
C ARG A 144 2.27 21.67 3.16
N PHE A 145 2.75 20.66 2.45
CA PHE A 145 3.70 20.82 1.33
C PHE A 145 3.09 20.50 -0.04
N GLY A 146 1.85 19.99 -0.07
CA GLY A 146 1.19 19.58 -1.29
C GLY A 146 1.45 18.11 -1.65
N LEU A 147 0.61 17.60 -2.54
CA LEU A 147 0.61 16.18 -2.90
C LEU A 147 1.80 15.77 -3.76
N GLU A 148 2.12 16.56 -4.79
CA GLU A 148 3.11 16.19 -5.82
C GLU A 148 4.52 15.99 -5.25
N ILE A 149 4.95 16.88 -4.36
CA ILE A 149 6.25 16.76 -3.69
C ILE A 149 6.30 15.55 -2.75
N ASN A 150 5.17 15.25 -2.09
CA ASN A 150 5.07 14.08 -1.21
C ASN A 150 5.04 12.77 -1.97
N ILE A 151 4.51 12.72 -3.21
CA ILE A 151 4.65 11.57 -4.10
C ILE A 151 6.12 11.32 -4.41
N PHE A 152 6.90 12.36 -4.71
CA PHE A 152 8.32 12.22 -4.98
C PHE A 152 9.10 11.73 -3.74
N TYR A 153 8.91 12.34 -2.59
CA TYR A 153 9.56 11.89 -1.36
C TYR A 153 9.12 10.48 -0.94
N GLY A 154 7.86 10.13 -1.17
CA GLY A 154 7.38 8.77 -0.94
C GLY A 154 8.08 7.73 -1.81
N ALA A 155 8.27 8.02 -3.10
CA ALA A 155 9.01 7.13 -3.99
C ALA A 155 10.48 6.97 -3.57
N VAL A 156 11.13 8.08 -3.16
CA VAL A 156 12.51 8.05 -2.65
C VAL A 156 12.61 7.23 -1.37
N LEU A 157 11.71 7.47 -0.41
CA LEU A 157 11.70 6.73 0.86
C LEU A 157 11.49 5.23 0.63
N THR A 158 10.53 4.83 -0.22
CA THR A 158 10.27 3.41 -0.54
C THR A 158 11.50 2.72 -1.12
N ALA A 159 12.24 3.37 -2.00
CA ALA A 159 13.48 2.80 -2.53
C ALA A 159 14.57 2.71 -1.46
N LEU A 160 14.75 3.75 -0.65
CA LEU A 160 15.80 3.83 0.35
C LEU A 160 15.57 2.88 1.54
N THR A 161 14.32 2.60 1.92
CA THR A 161 14.02 1.68 3.04
C THR A 161 14.35 0.23 2.76
N ASN A 162 14.66 -0.14 1.52
CA ASN A 162 15.20 -1.46 1.19
C ASN A 162 16.70 -1.59 1.53
N LEU A 163 17.46 -0.49 1.60
CA LEU A 163 18.90 -0.53 1.90
C LEU A 163 19.22 -1.02 3.33
N PRO A 164 18.46 -0.66 4.39
CA PRO A 164 18.63 -1.25 5.70
C PRO A 164 18.52 -2.78 5.73
N PHE A 165 17.71 -3.39 4.87
CA PHE A 165 17.65 -4.86 4.73
C PHE A 165 18.93 -5.43 4.12
N VAL A 166 19.52 -4.74 3.12
CA VAL A 166 20.84 -5.10 2.56
C VAL A 166 21.90 -5.08 3.67
N TYR A 167 21.89 -4.02 4.49
CA TYR A 167 22.83 -3.85 5.57
C TYR A 167 22.62 -4.90 6.68
N LEU A 168 21.39 -5.20 7.04
CA LEU A 168 21.05 -6.25 8.01
C LEU A 168 21.55 -7.62 7.52
N ASN A 169 21.37 -7.92 6.23
CA ASN A 169 21.88 -9.15 5.63
C ASN A 169 23.42 -9.21 5.61
N TYR A 170 24.09 -8.06 5.41
CA TYR A 170 25.56 -7.98 5.42
C TYR A 170 26.14 -8.23 6.81
N LEU A 171 25.46 -7.78 7.88
CA LEU A 171 25.87 -8.02 9.26
C LEU A 171 25.82 -9.52 9.61
N GLY A 172 24.94 -10.29 8.95
CA GLY A 172 24.82 -11.73 9.15
C GLY A 172 24.41 -12.10 10.57
N THR A 173 24.65 -13.36 10.93
CA THR A 173 24.42 -13.91 12.27
C THR A 173 25.61 -13.70 13.22
N ASP A 174 26.59 -12.88 12.85
CA ASP A 174 27.82 -12.66 13.62
C ASP A 174 27.71 -11.54 14.67
N LEU A 175 26.55 -10.86 14.72
CA LEU A 175 26.30 -9.83 15.73
C LEU A 175 25.98 -10.44 17.10
N ASP A 176 26.27 -9.68 18.15
CA ASP A 176 25.69 -9.94 19.46
C ASP A 176 24.14 -9.89 19.37
N PRO A 177 23.42 -10.91 19.89
CA PRO A 177 21.95 -11.00 19.79
C PRO A 177 21.20 -9.73 20.20
N THR A 178 21.74 -8.97 21.15
CA THR A 178 21.16 -7.69 21.60
C THR A 178 21.21 -6.61 20.50
N ASN A 179 22.31 -6.55 19.76
CA ASN A 179 22.50 -5.58 18.68
C ASN A 179 21.67 -5.96 17.46
N GLU A 180 21.60 -7.26 17.12
CA GLU A 180 20.77 -7.75 16.01
C GLU A 180 19.30 -7.35 16.19
N LEU A 181 18.76 -7.54 17.39
CA LEU A 181 17.38 -7.20 17.69
C LEU A 181 17.12 -5.68 17.56
N GLN A 182 18.06 -4.84 18.04
CA GLN A 182 17.95 -3.38 17.89
C GLN A 182 17.94 -2.94 16.41
N PHE A 183 18.79 -3.56 15.58
CA PHE A 183 18.78 -3.30 14.13
C PHE A 183 17.47 -3.73 13.49
N LEU A 184 16.91 -4.88 13.87
CA LEU A 184 15.61 -5.34 13.38
C LEU A 184 14.50 -4.32 13.70
N TRP A 185 14.48 -3.78 14.94
CA TRP A 185 13.53 -2.72 15.32
C TRP A 185 13.69 -1.48 14.46
N ALA A 186 14.91 -1.05 14.17
CA ALA A 186 15.19 0.11 13.35
C ALA A 186 14.73 -0.11 11.88
N VAL A 187 15.09 -1.24 11.29
CA VAL A 187 14.76 -1.60 9.90
C VAL A 187 13.24 -1.69 9.72
N ILE A 188 12.55 -2.44 10.60
CA ILE A 188 11.10 -2.60 10.56
C ILE A 188 10.41 -1.27 10.86
N GLY A 189 10.94 -0.46 11.78
CA GLY A 189 10.40 0.86 12.06
C GLY A 189 10.46 1.80 10.86
N MET A 190 11.59 1.86 10.17
CA MET A 190 11.74 2.69 8.96
C MET A 190 10.81 2.21 7.83
N ASP A 191 10.74 0.90 7.60
CA ASP A 191 9.89 0.31 6.58
C ASP A 191 8.41 0.59 6.85
N ASN A 192 7.93 0.29 8.06
CA ASN A 192 6.52 0.49 8.43
C ASN A 192 6.11 1.97 8.45
N PHE A 193 6.99 2.88 8.90
CA PHE A 193 6.75 4.32 8.78
C PHE A 193 6.54 4.72 7.32
N THR A 194 7.42 4.26 6.45
CA THR A 194 7.36 4.55 5.01
C THR A 194 6.11 3.96 4.39
N GLN A 195 5.73 2.72 4.73
CA GLN A 195 4.49 2.10 4.25
C GLN A 195 3.24 2.91 4.64
N GLY A 196 3.17 3.41 5.87
CA GLY A 196 2.08 4.26 6.34
C GLY A 196 2.02 5.60 5.59
N TYR A 197 3.17 6.27 5.49
CA TYR A 197 3.32 7.53 4.77
C TYR A 197 2.95 7.39 3.29
N VAL A 198 3.61 6.47 2.58
CA VAL A 198 3.41 6.21 1.15
C VAL A 198 1.99 5.72 0.85
N GLY A 199 1.42 4.90 1.73
CA GLY A 199 0.03 4.46 1.63
C GLY A 199 -0.95 5.63 1.64
N THR A 200 -0.77 6.59 2.54
CA THR A 200 -1.60 7.81 2.61
C THR A 200 -1.44 8.68 1.36
N VAL A 201 -0.21 8.90 0.93
CA VAL A 201 0.11 9.67 -0.28
C VAL A 201 -0.50 9.01 -1.52
N ALA A 202 -0.36 7.69 -1.67
CA ALA A 202 -0.92 6.94 -2.81
C ALA A 202 -2.45 7.00 -2.86
N ILE A 203 -3.13 6.82 -1.73
CA ILE A 203 -4.59 6.93 -1.66
C ILE A 203 -5.04 8.34 -2.04
N THR A 204 -4.37 9.36 -1.52
CA THR A 204 -4.66 10.77 -1.85
C THR A 204 -4.43 11.05 -3.33
N PHE A 205 -3.35 10.52 -3.90
CA PHE A 205 -3.03 10.65 -5.32
C PHE A 205 -4.10 10.03 -6.20
N ILE A 206 -4.46 8.76 -5.97
CA ILE A 206 -5.51 8.08 -6.73
C ILE A 206 -6.84 8.85 -6.60
N SER A 207 -7.19 9.30 -5.38
CA SER A 207 -8.42 10.05 -5.14
C SER A 207 -8.49 11.39 -5.88
N ARG A 208 -7.34 12.01 -6.16
CA ARG A 208 -7.26 13.24 -6.97
C ARG A 208 -7.34 12.98 -8.47
N VAL A 209 -6.86 11.84 -8.92
CA VAL A 209 -6.87 11.45 -10.34
C VAL A 209 -8.25 11.01 -10.80
N VAL A 210 -9.07 10.40 -9.92
CA VAL A 210 -10.40 9.90 -10.29
C VAL A 210 -11.41 11.03 -10.51
N SER A 211 -12.34 10.80 -11.43
CA SER A 211 -13.46 11.71 -11.73
C SER A 211 -14.60 11.51 -10.72
N PRO A 212 -15.29 12.58 -10.28
CA PRO A 212 -16.53 12.46 -9.50
C PRO A 212 -17.57 11.58 -10.18
N THR A 213 -17.59 11.57 -11.51
CA THR A 213 -18.56 10.84 -12.33
C THR A 213 -18.32 9.32 -12.31
N PHE A 214 -17.04 8.87 -12.24
CA PHE A 214 -16.64 7.46 -12.33
C PHE A 214 -15.82 7.01 -11.13
N THR A 215 -15.97 7.68 -9.99
CA THR A 215 -15.11 7.53 -8.81
C THR A 215 -14.84 6.08 -8.43
N ALA A 216 -15.90 5.26 -8.26
CA ALA A 216 -15.75 3.87 -7.80
C ALA A 216 -14.97 3.01 -8.80
N THR A 217 -15.31 3.10 -10.09
CA THR A 217 -14.69 2.26 -11.13
C THR A 217 -13.27 2.69 -11.43
N GLN A 218 -13.01 4.00 -11.60
CA GLN A 218 -11.64 4.49 -11.83
C GLN A 218 -10.75 4.20 -10.64
N TYR A 219 -11.24 4.42 -9.41
CA TYR A 219 -10.47 4.11 -8.21
C TYR A 219 -10.09 2.62 -8.14
N ALA A 220 -11.06 1.73 -8.38
CA ALA A 220 -10.81 0.30 -8.39
C ALA A 220 -9.78 -0.11 -9.46
N LEU A 221 -9.92 0.40 -10.70
CA LEU A 221 -8.99 0.12 -11.79
C LEU A 221 -7.57 0.62 -11.50
N LEU A 222 -7.42 1.83 -10.96
CA LEU A 222 -6.11 2.39 -10.62
C LEU A 222 -5.46 1.65 -9.45
N VAL A 223 -6.23 1.26 -8.44
CA VAL A 223 -5.71 0.42 -7.34
C VAL A 223 -5.28 -0.96 -7.87
N LEU A 224 -6.07 -1.59 -8.75
CA LEU A 224 -5.70 -2.86 -9.37
C LEU A 224 -4.43 -2.73 -10.21
N LEU A 225 -4.28 -1.65 -10.97
CA LEU A 225 -3.07 -1.38 -11.75
C LEU A 225 -1.82 -1.31 -10.88
N GLY A 226 -1.89 -0.69 -9.70
CA GLY A 226 -0.76 -0.61 -8.77
C GLY A 226 -0.50 -1.88 -7.97
N THR A 227 -1.49 -2.76 -7.80
CA THR A 227 -1.37 -3.90 -6.87
C THR A 227 -1.22 -5.25 -7.55
N VAL A 228 -1.97 -5.52 -8.63
CA VAL A 228 -1.97 -6.85 -9.27
C VAL A 228 -0.63 -7.19 -9.89
N PRO A 229 -0.02 -6.32 -10.73
CA PRO A 229 1.29 -6.61 -11.30
C PRO A 229 2.38 -6.79 -10.25
N SER A 230 2.35 -5.95 -9.21
CA SER A 230 3.31 -6.02 -8.11
C SER A 230 3.23 -7.35 -7.34
N ARG A 231 2.02 -7.90 -7.15
CA ARG A 231 1.83 -9.21 -6.53
C ARG A 231 2.28 -10.36 -7.42
N ILE A 232 2.06 -10.26 -8.74
CA ILE A 232 2.52 -11.26 -9.72
C ILE A 232 4.05 -11.29 -9.72
N LEU A 233 4.69 -10.12 -9.79
CA LEU A 233 6.15 -10.01 -9.72
C LEU A 233 6.69 -10.47 -8.36
N GLY A 234 6.01 -10.13 -7.26
CA GLY A 234 6.34 -10.63 -5.91
C GLY A 234 6.32 -12.16 -5.81
N GLY A 235 5.51 -12.85 -6.62
CA GLY A 235 5.53 -14.31 -6.72
C GLY A 235 6.85 -14.88 -7.26
N SER A 236 7.64 -14.09 -7.99
CA SER A 236 8.97 -14.49 -8.47
C SER A 236 10.10 -14.26 -7.47
N SER A 237 9.84 -13.55 -6.37
CA SER A 237 10.87 -13.15 -5.40
C SER A 237 11.65 -14.34 -4.82
N GLY A 238 10.97 -15.47 -4.55
CA GLY A 238 11.61 -16.67 -4.05
C GLY A 238 12.62 -17.27 -5.01
N PHE A 239 12.37 -17.23 -6.33
CA PHE A 239 13.33 -17.69 -7.33
C PHE A 239 14.58 -16.80 -7.35
N VAL A 240 14.40 -15.48 -7.22
CA VAL A 240 15.51 -14.52 -7.17
C VAL A 240 16.36 -14.72 -5.92
N VAL A 241 15.74 -14.94 -4.77
CA VAL A 241 16.47 -15.24 -3.52
C VAL A 241 17.26 -16.54 -3.64
N ASN A 242 16.67 -17.59 -4.20
CA ASN A 242 17.35 -18.87 -4.37
C ASN A 242 18.55 -18.80 -5.31
N GLU A 243 18.49 -17.98 -6.37
CA GLU A 243 19.55 -17.87 -7.37
C GLU A 243 20.65 -16.87 -6.98
N PHE A 244 20.27 -15.73 -6.42
CA PHE A 244 21.16 -14.58 -6.17
C PHE A 244 21.37 -14.25 -4.67
N GLY A 245 20.60 -14.88 -3.78
CA GLY A 245 20.62 -14.59 -2.36
C GLY A 245 19.87 -13.31 -1.96
N TYR A 246 19.72 -13.09 -0.63
CA TYR A 246 18.99 -11.94 -0.09
C TYR A 246 19.67 -10.60 -0.36
N HIS A 247 21.01 -10.55 -0.38
CA HIS A 247 21.74 -9.33 -0.67
C HIS A 247 21.31 -8.71 -2.02
N ASP A 248 21.43 -9.49 -3.08
CA ASP A 248 21.10 -9.02 -4.43
C ASP A 248 19.60 -8.84 -4.61
N PHE A 249 18.77 -9.66 -3.96
CA PHE A 249 17.32 -9.49 -3.94
C PHE A 249 16.90 -8.11 -3.39
N PHE A 250 17.46 -7.66 -2.27
CA PHE A 250 17.14 -6.34 -1.71
C PHE A 250 17.67 -5.20 -2.57
N LEU A 251 18.82 -5.36 -3.22
CA LEU A 251 19.32 -4.39 -4.19
C LEU A 251 18.41 -4.28 -5.42
N ILE A 252 17.91 -5.41 -5.93
CA ILE A 252 16.92 -5.44 -7.02
C ILE A 252 15.62 -4.76 -6.57
N ALA A 253 15.13 -5.04 -5.36
CA ALA A 253 13.97 -4.37 -4.81
C ALA A 253 14.16 -2.85 -4.71
N CYS A 254 15.33 -2.38 -4.28
CA CYS A 254 15.69 -0.96 -4.30
C CYS A 254 15.67 -0.38 -5.72
N ALA A 255 16.28 -1.07 -6.68
CA ALA A 255 16.34 -0.65 -8.08
C ALA A 255 14.96 -0.56 -8.75
N LEU A 256 14.02 -1.45 -8.38
CA LEU A 256 12.62 -1.39 -8.83
C LEU A 256 11.88 -0.11 -8.37
N GLY A 257 12.41 0.60 -7.38
CA GLY A 257 11.90 1.91 -6.96
C GLY A 257 12.36 3.07 -7.86
N ILE A 258 13.44 2.92 -8.63
CA ILE A 258 14.00 4.00 -9.45
C ILE A 258 13.00 4.56 -10.48
N PRO A 259 12.25 3.73 -11.23
CA PRO A 259 11.24 4.25 -12.14
C PRO A 259 10.20 5.14 -11.45
N ALA A 260 9.76 4.77 -10.25
CA ALA A 260 8.81 5.57 -9.47
C ALA A 260 9.40 6.94 -9.08
N ILE A 261 10.69 7.00 -8.71
CA ILE A 261 11.39 8.25 -8.39
C ILE A 261 11.44 9.17 -9.61
N VAL A 262 11.82 8.63 -10.78
CA VAL A 262 11.90 9.42 -12.02
C VAL A 262 10.53 9.93 -12.44
N LEU A 263 9.52 9.05 -12.46
CA LEU A 263 8.16 9.40 -12.87
C LEU A 263 7.53 10.42 -11.90
N SER A 264 7.70 10.24 -10.61
CA SER A 264 7.19 11.17 -9.59
C SER A 264 7.86 12.55 -9.67
N TYR A 265 9.16 12.59 -9.96
CA TYR A 265 9.87 13.85 -10.21
C TYR A 265 9.31 14.59 -11.42
N ILE A 266 9.02 13.88 -12.53
CA ILE A 266 8.41 14.47 -13.73
C ILE A 266 7.02 15.02 -13.43
N VAL A 267 6.18 14.24 -12.72
CA VAL A 267 4.83 14.67 -12.30
C VAL A 267 4.89 15.92 -11.44
N TRP A 268 5.81 15.95 -10.46
CA TRP A 268 6.01 17.11 -9.60
C TRP A 268 6.44 18.36 -10.39
N LYS A 269 7.43 18.24 -11.29
CA LYS A 269 7.91 19.38 -12.11
C LYS A 269 6.86 19.92 -13.06
N LYS A 270 6.03 19.04 -13.64
CA LYS A 270 4.96 19.42 -14.56
C LYS A 270 3.71 19.95 -13.86
N LYS A 271 3.56 19.79 -12.54
CA LYS A 271 2.38 20.14 -11.74
C LYS A 271 1.07 19.54 -12.30
N LEU A 272 1.15 18.30 -12.78
CA LEU A 272 0.07 17.67 -13.55
C LEU A 272 -1.24 17.48 -12.77
N ILE A 273 -1.16 17.34 -11.45
CA ILE A 273 -2.33 17.06 -10.60
C ILE A 273 -3.12 18.34 -10.29
N PHE A 274 -2.48 19.51 -10.32
CA PHE A 274 -3.13 20.80 -10.07
C PHE A 274 -3.63 21.49 -11.35
N SER A 275 -3.12 21.11 -12.52
CA SER A 275 -3.51 21.76 -13.80
C SER A 275 -4.84 21.26 -14.37
N SER A 276 -5.43 20.22 -13.76
CA SER A 276 -6.68 19.56 -14.19
C SER A 276 -7.91 19.91 -13.32
N SER A 277 -7.78 20.86 -12.39
CA SER A 277 -8.87 21.33 -11.53
C SER A 277 -9.50 22.63 -12.03
#